data_676d4e087a2755c62b81ebf5c2517194
#
_entry.id   676d4e087a2755c62b81ebf5c2517194
#
_cell.length_a   1.000
_cell.length_b   1.000
_cell.length_c   1.000
_cell.angle_alpha   90.00
_cell.angle_beta   90.00
_cell.angle_gamma   90.00
#
_symmetry.space_group_name_H-M   'P 1'
#
loop_
_entity.id
_entity.type
_entity.pdbx_description
1 polymer ?
#
loop_
_entity_poly.entity_id
_entity_poly.type
_entity_poly.pdbx_seq_one_letter_code
_entity_poly.pdbx_strand_id
1 'polypeptide(L)'
;MKKSIFFGILVLTILSCKTASVSNTTVVNDTEKLPYFKASGTEPFWNISISEDQIVYKTPEDSIILPYVKPIFAMDSNVKLYRVKTESAEFTIQISQQECQNEMSGELSPYKVSVDYRKNKTSAFENIKGCGQYITDYRLHDIWVLEELNGKKISSEDFGKKFPMIEIYASTNKFSGFSGCNQMNGDLFSEKEKLRFINIVTTEMMCDNSYKETEYITTLQNITSYSIGENRLILSNPSGKKIIFKKID
;
A
#
# COMPACT_ATOMS: atom_id res chain seq x y z
N MET A 1 21.75 93.72 -4.56
CA MET A 1 21.99 92.48 -5.32
C MET A 1 21.70 91.33 -4.38
N LYS A 2 20.49 90.76 -4.43
CA LYS A 2 20.10 89.61 -3.64
C LYS A 2 19.69 88.47 -4.58
N LYS A 3 20.44 87.39 -4.63
CA LYS A 3 20.13 86.18 -5.40
C LYS A 3 19.23 85.31 -4.54
N SER A 4 17.99 85.12 -4.95
CA SER A 4 17.09 84.10 -4.41
C SER A 4 17.36 82.80 -5.09
N ILE A 5 17.67 81.78 -4.29
CA ILE A 5 17.79 80.34 -4.73
C ILE A 5 16.47 79.69 -4.46
N PHE A 6 15.77 79.29 -5.52
CA PHE A 6 14.55 78.42 -5.43
C PHE A 6 14.96 76.97 -5.30
N PHE A 7 14.62 76.40 -4.16
CA PHE A 7 14.82 74.98 -3.89
C PHE A 7 13.53 74.23 -4.29
N GLY A 8 13.56 73.57 -5.44
CA GLY A 8 12.43 72.78 -5.91
C GLY A 8 12.43 71.42 -5.22
N ILE A 9 11.40 71.14 -4.42
CA ILE A 9 11.17 69.89 -3.79
C ILE A 9 10.45 68.99 -4.80
N LEU A 10 11.18 67.95 -5.30
CA LEU A 10 10.63 66.90 -6.15
C LEU A 10 9.97 65.87 -5.25
N VAL A 11 8.64 65.85 -5.19
CA VAL A 11 7.88 64.81 -4.49
C VAL A 11 7.73 63.57 -5.39
N LEU A 12 8.51 62.54 -5.11
CA LEU A 12 8.31 61.19 -5.72
C LEU A 12 7.12 60.49 -5.06
N THR A 13 5.99 60.38 -5.76
CA THR A 13 4.87 59.55 -5.38
C THR A 13 5.14 58.10 -5.84
N ILE A 14 5.50 57.22 -4.90
CA ILE A 14 5.59 55.79 -5.13
C ILE A 14 4.17 55.20 -5.14
N LEU A 15 3.65 54.86 -6.34
CA LEU A 15 2.46 54.03 -6.48
C LEU A 15 2.83 52.60 -6.15
N SER A 16 2.52 52.19 -4.91
CA SER A 16 2.59 50.77 -4.51
C SER A 16 1.40 50.02 -5.07
N CYS A 17 1.59 49.25 -6.14
CA CYS A 17 0.64 48.23 -6.59
C CYS A 17 0.61 47.11 -5.58
N LYS A 18 -0.46 47.01 -4.77
CA LYS A 18 -0.80 45.82 -4.02
C LYS A 18 -1.33 44.77 -4.98
N THR A 19 -0.50 43.81 -5.37
CA THR A 19 -0.94 42.54 -5.98
C THR A 19 -1.66 41.75 -4.88
N ALA A 20 -2.99 41.72 -4.91
CA ALA A 20 -3.77 40.80 -4.14
C ALA A 20 -3.53 39.41 -4.73
N SER A 21 -2.66 38.61 -4.11
CA SER A 21 -2.60 37.18 -4.34
C SER A 21 -3.89 36.55 -3.77
N VAL A 22 -4.85 36.30 -4.63
CA VAL A 22 -5.97 35.41 -4.31
C VAL A 22 -5.40 34.01 -4.28
N SER A 23 -4.92 33.59 -3.13
CA SER A 23 -4.70 32.19 -2.85
C SER A 23 -6.08 31.56 -2.63
N ASN A 24 -6.69 31.08 -3.71
CA ASN A 24 -7.74 30.08 -3.63
C ASN A 24 -7.09 28.78 -3.13
N THR A 25 -6.80 28.73 -1.85
CA THR A 25 -6.61 27.46 -1.17
C THR A 25 -7.99 26.87 -0.99
N THR A 26 -8.49 26.20 -2.01
CA THR A 26 -9.49 25.16 -1.83
C THR A 26 -8.80 24.12 -0.93
N VAL A 27 -9.11 24.18 0.37
CA VAL A 27 -8.86 23.07 1.28
C VAL A 27 -9.79 21.96 0.80
N VAL A 28 -9.32 21.17 -0.15
CA VAL A 28 -9.89 19.87 -0.45
C VAL A 28 -9.52 19.01 0.74
N ASN A 29 -10.41 18.96 1.74
CA ASN A 29 -10.42 17.92 2.76
C ASN A 29 -10.90 16.61 2.11
N ASP A 30 -10.24 16.21 1.05
CA ASP A 30 -10.37 14.89 0.47
C ASP A 30 -9.09 14.14 0.85
N THR A 31 -9.16 13.38 1.93
CA THR A 31 -8.18 12.34 2.22
C THR A 31 -8.41 11.24 1.19
N GLU A 32 -7.97 11.50 -0.05
CA GLU A 32 -7.98 10.54 -1.13
C GLU A 32 -7.28 9.27 -0.62
N LYS A 33 -8.07 8.21 -0.46
CA LYS A 33 -7.53 6.96 0.09
C LYS A 33 -6.52 6.38 -0.88
N LEU A 34 -5.34 6.07 -0.38
CA LEU A 34 -4.27 5.49 -1.18
C LEU A 34 -4.76 4.20 -1.86
N PRO A 35 -4.40 3.97 -3.13
CA PRO A 35 -4.77 2.76 -3.82
C PRO A 35 -4.08 1.55 -3.18
N TYR A 36 -4.83 0.49 -2.98
CA TYR A 36 -4.32 -0.79 -2.49
C TYR A 36 -4.01 -1.79 -3.61
N PHE A 37 -4.44 -1.52 -4.86
CA PHE A 37 -4.14 -2.33 -6.03
C PHE A 37 -3.83 -1.45 -7.23
N LYS A 38 -2.82 -1.83 -8.01
CA LYS A 38 -2.49 -1.21 -9.30
C LYS A 38 -2.32 -2.28 -10.36
N ALA A 39 -2.74 -1.94 -11.59
CA ALA A 39 -2.52 -2.76 -12.77
C ALA A 39 -2.21 -1.88 -13.98
N SER A 40 -1.52 -2.45 -14.96
CA SER A 40 -1.20 -1.80 -16.22
C SER A 40 -1.14 -2.78 -17.37
N GLY A 41 -1.39 -2.27 -18.58
CA GLY A 41 -1.13 -2.95 -19.84
C GLY A 41 -0.39 -2.06 -20.80
N THR A 42 0.20 -2.65 -21.83
CA THR A 42 1.10 -1.96 -22.78
C THR A 42 0.53 -1.89 -24.19
N GLU A 43 -0.44 -2.74 -24.54
CA GLU A 43 -1.06 -2.76 -25.86
C GLU A 43 -2.60 -2.95 -25.75
N PRO A 44 -3.36 -1.84 -25.71
CA PRO A 44 -2.95 -0.42 -25.61
C PRO A 44 -2.38 -0.08 -24.23
N PHE A 45 -1.74 1.10 -24.07
CA PHE A 45 -1.31 1.59 -22.76
C PHE A 45 -2.50 1.99 -21.90
N TRP A 46 -2.60 1.37 -20.75
CA TRP A 46 -3.60 1.71 -19.74
C TRP A 46 -3.08 1.45 -18.33
N ASN A 47 -3.69 2.12 -17.36
CA ASN A 47 -3.46 1.89 -15.93
C ASN A 47 -4.79 1.85 -15.19
N ILE A 48 -4.89 0.98 -14.19
CA ILE A 48 -5.96 0.97 -13.19
C ILE A 48 -5.37 1.09 -11.82
N SER A 49 -5.97 1.93 -10.98
CA SER A 49 -5.74 1.97 -9.54
C SER A 49 -7.06 1.79 -8.80
N ILE A 50 -7.06 0.96 -7.75
CA ILE A 50 -8.23 0.67 -6.92
C ILE A 50 -7.91 1.10 -5.49
N SER A 51 -8.73 2.00 -4.96
CA SER A 51 -8.75 2.44 -3.56
C SER A 51 -10.07 2.02 -2.90
N GLU A 52 -10.29 2.40 -1.64
CA GLU A 52 -11.53 2.06 -0.94
C GLU A 52 -12.72 2.96 -1.30
N ASP A 53 -12.48 4.04 -2.03
CA ASP A 53 -13.48 5.05 -2.44
C ASP A 53 -13.70 5.06 -3.96
N GLN A 54 -12.69 4.70 -4.76
CA GLN A 54 -12.79 4.80 -6.21
C GLN A 54 -11.93 3.79 -6.96
N ILE A 55 -12.26 3.61 -8.23
CA ILE A 55 -11.46 2.91 -9.24
C ILE A 55 -11.14 3.92 -10.33
N VAL A 56 -9.84 4.13 -10.59
CA VAL A 56 -9.39 5.08 -11.61
C VAL A 56 -8.79 4.31 -12.77
N TYR A 57 -9.38 4.46 -13.96
CA TYR A 57 -8.84 3.97 -15.21
C TYR A 57 -8.21 5.14 -15.97
N LYS A 58 -6.98 4.96 -16.45
CA LYS A 58 -6.24 5.97 -17.20
C LYS A 58 -5.64 5.39 -18.47
N THR A 59 -5.72 6.16 -19.56
CA THR A 59 -4.95 5.98 -20.79
C THR A 59 -4.12 7.24 -21.04
N PRO A 60 -3.24 7.29 -22.05
CA PRO A 60 -2.55 8.52 -22.42
C PRO A 60 -3.50 9.67 -22.79
N GLU A 61 -4.70 9.36 -23.30
CA GLU A 61 -5.66 10.33 -23.79
C GLU A 61 -6.76 10.68 -22.80
N ASP A 62 -7.04 9.80 -21.81
CA ASP A 62 -8.26 9.90 -21.02
C ASP A 62 -8.11 9.36 -19.59
N SER A 63 -8.97 9.83 -18.70
CA SER A 63 -9.06 9.35 -17.32
C SER A 63 -10.51 9.23 -16.89
N ILE A 64 -10.92 8.02 -16.48
CA ILE A 64 -12.27 7.71 -16.02
C ILE A 64 -12.21 7.34 -14.55
N ILE A 65 -12.95 8.07 -13.73
CA ILE A 65 -13.12 7.79 -12.30
C ILE A 65 -14.45 7.07 -12.11
N LEU A 66 -14.38 5.89 -11.52
CA LEU A 66 -15.51 5.02 -11.23
C LEU A 66 -15.71 4.91 -9.72
N PRO A 67 -16.96 4.82 -9.23
CA PRO A 67 -17.19 4.55 -7.83
C PRO A 67 -16.64 3.19 -7.43
N TYR A 68 -16.12 3.08 -6.19
CA TYR A 68 -15.74 1.79 -5.66
C TYR A 68 -16.94 0.87 -5.50
N VAL A 69 -16.76 -0.39 -5.88
CA VAL A 69 -17.69 -1.49 -5.63
C VAL A 69 -16.96 -2.64 -4.95
N LYS A 70 -17.66 -3.35 -4.06
CA LYS A 70 -17.10 -4.56 -3.47
C LYS A 70 -16.89 -5.64 -4.55
N PRO A 71 -15.74 -6.30 -4.58
CA PRO A 71 -15.51 -7.38 -5.53
C PRO A 71 -16.35 -8.62 -5.21
N ILE A 72 -16.71 -9.34 -6.25
CA ILE A 72 -17.25 -10.69 -6.19
C ILE A 72 -16.05 -11.64 -6.18
N PHE A 73 -16.02 -12.60 -5.24
CA PHE A 73 -14.96 -13.58 -5.13
C PHE A 73 -15.40 -14.91 -5.76
N ALA A 74 -14.50 -15.55 -6.49
CA ALA A 74 -14.70 -16.93 -6.89
C ALA A 74 -14.57 -17.86 -5.65
N MET A 75 -15.27 -18.99 -5.66
CA MET A 75 -15.29 -19.92 -4.51
C MET A 75 -14.09 -20.86 -4.49
N ASP A 76 -13.53 -21.17 -5.64
CA ASP A 76 -12.52 -22.21 -5.87
C ASP A 76 -11.13 -21.65 -6.26
N SER A 77 -11.02 -20.35 -6.43
CA SER A 77 -9.79 -19.72 -6.91
C SER A 77 -9.64 -18.29 -6.39
N ASN A 78 -8.41 -17.79 -6.33
CA ASN A 78 -8.18 -16.39 -5.96
C ASN A 78 -8.44 -15.46 -7.15
N VAL A 79 -9.71 -15.36 -7.52
CA VAL A 79 -10.22 -14.45 -8.56
C VAL A 79 -11.19 -13.45 -7.95
N LYS A 80 -10.98 -12.19 -8.26
CA LYS A 80 -11.83 -11.07 -7.83
C LYS A 80 -12.40 -10.36 -9.06
N LEU A 81 -13.69 -10.09 -9.03
CA LEU A 81 -14.44 -9.46 -10.12
C LEU A 81 -15.10 -8.18 -9.62
N TYR A 82 -14.70 -7.04 -10.18
CA TYR A 82 -15.35 -5.75 -9.96
C TYR A 82 -16.26 -5.45 -11.15
N ARG A 83 -17.55 -5.22 -10.90
CA ARG A 83 -18.51 -4.81 -11.92
C ARG A 83 -19.06 -3.44 -11.60
N VAL A 84 -18.67 -2.46 -12.40
CA VAL A 84 -19.06 -1.06 -12.23
C VAL A 84 -19.87 -0.62 -13.42
N LYS A 85 -21.03 -0.05 -13.15
CA LYS A 85 -21.90 0.52 -14.19
C LYS A 85 -22.33 1.92 -13.76
N THR A 86 -22.01 2.89 -14.59
CA THR A 86 -22.41 4.28 -14.46
C THR A 86 -23.26 4.70 -15.65
N GLU A 87 -23.68 5.95 -15.70
CA GLU A 87 -24.39 6.48 -16.87
C GLU A 87 -23.50 6.57 -18.10
N SER A 88 -22.20 6.84 -17.91
CA SER A 88 -21.21 7.12 -18.94
C SER A 88 -20.24 5.98 -19.23
N ALA A 89 -20.19 4.93 -18.40
CA ALA A 89 -19.23 3.84 -18.59
C ALA A 89 -19.69 2.54 -17.92
N GLU A 90 -19.24 1.42 -18.45
CA GLU A 90 -19.43 0.09 -17.85
C GLU A 90 -18.10 -0.67 -17.88
N PHE A 91 -17.68 -1.18 -16.71
CA PHE A 91 -16.42 -1.89 -16.52
C PHE A 91 -16.65 -3.20 -15.80
N THR A 92 -16.00 -4.25 -16.28
CA THR A 92 -15.82 -5.51 -15.58
C THR A 92 -14.33 -5.78 -15.47
N ILE A 93 -13.79 -5.67 -14.26
CA ILE A 93 -12.36 -5.86 -13.98
C ILE A 93 -12.20 -7.19 -13.27
N GLN A 94 -11.48 -8.12 -13.88
CA GLN A 94 -11.14 -9.42 -13.31
C GLN A 94 -9.67 -9.40 -12.90
N ILE A 95 -9.39 -9.71 -11.63
CA ILE A 95 -8.07 -9.87 -11.06
C ILE A 95 -7.90 -11.31 -10.66
N SER A 96 -6.96 -12.01 -11.27
CA SER A 96 -6.67 -13.42 -11.01
C SER A 96 -5.27 -13.56 -10.44
N GLN A 97 -5.10 -14.31 -9.34
CA GLN A 97 -3.78 -14.64 -8.80
C GLN A 97 -3.11 -15.66 -9.74
N GLN A 98 -2.44 -15.12 -10.72
CA GLN A 98 -1.68 -15.84 -11.73
C GLN A 98 -0.50 -14.96 -12.11
N GLU A 99 0.69 -15.51 -12.11
CA GLU A 99 1.88 -14.80 -12.57
C GLU A 99 1.66 -14.20 -13.96
N CYS A 100 2.04 -12.98 -14.12
CA CYS A 100 1.86 -12.17 -15.31
C CYS A 100 3.15 -11.45 -15.62
N GLN A 101 3.70 -11.64 -16.81
CA GLN A 101 4.86 -10.92 -17.29
C GLN A 101 4.43 -9.76 -18.17
N ASN A 102 4.95 -8.57 -17.88
CA ASN A 102 4.77 -7.41 -18.74
C ASN A 102 5.62 -7.61 -20.01
N GLU A 103 4.96 -7.62 -21.17
CA GLU A 103 5.61 -7.95 -22.48
C GLU A 103 6.70 -6.94 -22.88
N MET A 104 6.62 -5.69 -22.36
CA MET A 104 7.53 -4.62 -22.73
C MET A 104 8.74 -4.52 -21.76
N SER A 105 8.50 -4.60 -20.45
CA SER A 105 9.57 -4.50 -19.44
C SER A 105 10.14 -5.85 -19.01
N GLY A 106 9.42 -6.96 -19.27
CA GLY A 106 9.76 -8.27 -18.73
C GLY A 106 9.48 -8.43 -17.24
N GLU A 107 8.91 -7.39 -16.58
CA GLU A 107 8.62 -7.40 -15.15
C GLU A 107 7.53 -8.42 -14.83
N LEU A 108 7.77 -9.21 -13.77
CA LEU A 108 6.82 -10.19 -13.27
C LEU A 108 5.92 -9.55 -12.20
N SER A 109 4.63 -9.77 -12.34
CA SER A 109 3.60 -9.37 -11.38
C SER A 109 2.80 -10.60 -10.92
N PRO A 110 2.34 -10.63 -9.66
CA PRO A 110 1.64 -11.81 -9.11
C PRO A 110 0.19 -11.96 -9.62
N TYR A 111 -0.35 -10.97 -10.34
CA TYR A 111 -1.74 -10.99 -10.80
C TYR A 111 -1.86 -10.66 -12.27
N LYS A 112 -2.69 -11.46 -12.96
CA LYS A 112 -3.20 -11.16 -14.29
C LYS A 112 -4.50 -10.38 -14.17
N VAL A 113 -4.64 -9.33 -14.98
CA VAL A 113 -5.83 -8.48 -15.00
C VAL A 113 -6.44 -8.48 -16.39
N SER A 114 -7.76 -8.67 -16.46
CA SER A 114 -8.56 -8.53 -17.67
C SER A 114 -9.64 -7.50 -17.42
N VAL A 115 -9.84 -6.59 -18.36
CA VAL A 115 -10.83 -5.52 -18.26
C VAL A 115 -11.71 -5.53 -19.50
N ASP A 116 -13.00 -5.81 -19.30
CA ASP A 116 -14.02 -5.59 -20.31
C ASP A 116 -14.69 -4.26 -20.01
N TYR A 117 -14.65 -3.32 -20.95
CA TYR A 117 -15.22 -2.00 -20.73
C TYR A 117 -15.86 -1.40 -21.97
N ARG A 118 -16.77 -0.45 -21.75
CA ARG A 118 -17.26 0.47 -22.77
C ARG A 118 -17.45 1.87 -22.17
N LYS A 119 -17.13 2.90 -22.97
CA LYS A 119 -17.16 4.30 -22.53
C LYS A 119 -18.58 4.93 -22.60
N ASN A 120 -19.52 4.31 -23.30
CA ASN A 120 -20.91 4.73 -23.33
C ASN A 120 -21.81 3.53 -23.68
N LYS A 121 -23.14 3.71 -23.52
CA LYS A 121 -24.12 2.64 -23.74
C LYS A 121 -24.22 2.13 -25.18
N THR A 122 -23.77 2.91 -26.15
CA THR A 122 -23.83 2.61 -27.58
C THR A 122 -22.55 2.04 -28.14
N SER A 123 -21.42 2.16 -27.42
CA SER A 123 -20.12 1.59 -27.82
C SER A 123 -20.14 0.06 -27.69
N ALA A 124 -19.36 -0.61 -28.52
CA ALA A 124 -19.00 -2.00 -28.33
C ALA A 124 -18.13 -2.16 -27.06
N PHE A 125 -18.15 -3.34 -26.47
CA PHE A 125 -17.21 -3.68 -25.41
C PHE A 125 -15.82 -3.90 -25.99
N GLU A 126 -14.82 -3.36 -25.31
CA GLU A 126 -13.42 -3.58 -25.56
C GLU A 126 -12.87 -4.48 -24.45
N ASN A 127 -11.97 -5.42 -24.80
CA ASN A 127 -11.25 -6.26 -23.85
C ASN A 127 -9.75 -5.90 -23.88
N ILE A 128 -9.21 -5.58 -22.71
CA ILE A 128 -7.78 -5.31 -22.53
C ILE A 128 -7.23 -6.19 -21.41
N LYS A 129 -5.94 -6.52 -21.51
CA LYS A 129 -5.26 -7.38 -20.55
C LYS A 129 -3.98 -6.73 -20.07
N GLY A 130 -3.53 -7.11 -18.88
CA GLY A 130 -2.29 -6.62 -18.30
C GLY A 130 -1.97 -7.31 -16.99
N CYS A 131 -0.97 -6.76 -16.31
CA CYS A 131 -0.44 -7.28 -15.06
C CYS A 131 -0.75 -6.32 -13.90
N GLY A 132 -0.87 -6.86 -12.70
CA GLY A 132 -1.17 -6.06 -11.52
C GLY A 132 -0.59 -6.62 -10.23
N GLN A 133 -0.60 -5.77 -9.21
CA GLN A 133 -0.13 -6.13 -7.88
C GLN A 133 -0.87 -5.36 -6.79
N TYR A 134 -0.98 -5.97 -5.62
CA TYR A 134 -1.39 -5.27 -4.41
C TYR A 134 -0.23 -4.42 -3.91
N ILE A 135 -0.58 -3.24 -3.38
CA ILE A 135 0.36 -2.33 -2.74
C ILE A 135 0.35 -2.66 -1.26
N THR A 136 1.49 -3.04 -0.72
CA THR A 136 1.63 -3.29 0.70
C THR A 136 1.45 -1.97 1.47
N ASP A 137 0.67 -2.03 2.54
CA ASP A 137 0.39 -0.87 3.38
C ASP A 137 1.70 -0.26 3.90
N TYR A 138 1.95 1.00 3.56
CA TYR A 138 3.18 1.70 3.93
C TYR A 138 3.36 1.82 5.44
N ARG A 139 2.28 1.77 6.23
CA ARG A 139 2.32 1.81 7.70
C ARG A 139 2.98 0.58 8.31
N LEU A 140 3.10 -0.51 7.52
CA LEU A 140 3.87 -1.69 7.91
C LEU A 140 5.39 -1.44 7.89
N HIS A 141 5.86 -0.47 7.08
CA HIS A 141 7.28 -0.16 6.94
C HIS A 141 7.84 0.47 8.21
N ASP A 142 8.34 -0.38 9.11
CA ASP A 142 8.86 0.03 10.41
C ASP A 142 9.59 -1.12 11.09
N ILE A 143 10.17 -0.82 12.27
CA ILE A 143 10.75 -1.79 13.18
C ILE A 143 9.72 -2.12 14.27
N TRP A 144 9.41 -3.41 14.38
CA TRP A 144 8.37 -3.96 15.24
C TRP A 144 8.97 -4.94 16.25
N VAL A 145 8.85 -4.67 17.55
CA VAL A 145 9.33 -5.54 18.65
C VAL A 145 8.18 -6.37 19.20
N LEU A 146 8.41 -7.65 19.39
CA LEU A 146 7.43 -8.59 19.94
C LEU A 146 7.01 -8.19 21.35
N GLU A 147 5.71 -7.98 21.55
CA GLU A 147 5.08 -7.65 22.85
C GLU A 147 4.29 -8.84 23.39
N GLU A 148 3.57 -9.56 22.52
CA GLU A 148 2.70 -10.69 22.90
C GLU A 148 2.74 -11.80 21.86
N LEU A 149 2.79 -13.04 22.32
CA LEU A 149 2.71 -14.24 21.50
C LEU A 149 1.58 -15.17 22.00
N ASN A 150 0.59 -15.43 21.15
CA ASN A 150 -0.56 -16.31 21.44
C ASN A 150 -1.25 -16.00 22.79
N GLY A 151 -1.46 -14.70 23.09
CA GLY A 151 -2.13 -14.22 24.31
C GLY A 151 -1.25 -14.15 25.55
N LYS A 152 0.06 -14.41 25.43
CA LYS A 152 1.04 -14.28 26.53
C LYS A 152 1.98 -13.12 26.27
N LYS A 153 2.08 -12.21 27.24
CA LYS A 153 3.09 -11.15 27.21
C LYS A 153 4.49 -11.77 27.26
N ILE A 154 5.40 -11.20 26.48
CA ILE A 154 6.78 -11.67 26.38
C ILE A 154 7.64 -10.92 27.39
N SER A 155 8.50 -11.68 28.08
CA SER A 155 9.56 -11.18 28.94
C SER A 155 10.93 -11.40 28.28
N SER A 156 11.96 -10.70 28.78
CA SER A 156 13.34 -10.89 28.31
C SER A 156 13.87 -12.29 28.58
N GLU A 157 13.33 -13.00 29.58
CA GLU A 157 13.75 -14.37 29.95
C GLU A 157 13.24 -15.42 28.94
N ASP A 158 12.12 -15.13 28.25
CA ASP A 158 11.54 -16.04 27.27
C ASP A 158 12.45 -16.28 26.06
N PHE A 159 13.33 -15.31 25.74
CA PHE A 159 14.18 -15.31 24.54
C PHE A 159 15.66 -14.96 24.84
N GLY A 160 16.19 -15.35 25.99
CA GLY A 160 17.62 -15.22 26.28
C GLY A 160 18.15 -13.79 26.32
N LYS A 161 17.36 -12.83 26.82
CA LYS A 161 17.65 -11.40 27.06
C LYS A 161 17.40 -10.45 25.88
N LYS A 162 17.08 -10.92 24.68
CA LYS A 162 16.74 -10.05 23.55
C LYS A 162 15.33 -10.37 23.04
N PHE A 163 14.51 -9.35 22.89
CA PHE A 163 13.18 -9.49 22.30
C PHE A 163 13.27 -9.79 20.81
N PRO A 164 12.46 -10.71 20.31
CA PRO A 164 12.25 -10.85 18.87
C PRO A 164 11.79 -9.54 18.25
N MET A 165 12.27 -9.25 17.06
CA MET A 165 11.89 -8.05 16.31
C MET A 165 11.88 -8.33 14.83
N ILE A 166 11.06 -7.59 14.10
CA ILE A 166 11.03 -7.59 12.63
C ILE A 166 11.12 -6.15 12.12
N GLU A 167 11.84 -5.98 11.04
CA GLU A 167 11.84 -4.77 10.23
C GLU A 167 11.16 -5.11 8.90
N ILE A 168 10.11 -4.39 8.55
CA ILE A 168 9.31 -4.60 7.36
C ILE A 168 9.66 -3.54 6.31
N TYR A 169 9.96 -3.98 5.10
CA TYR A 169 10.25 -3.17 3.93
C TYR A 169 9.06 -3.23 2.96
N ALA A 170 8.04 -2.40 3.20
CA ALA A 170 6.77 -2.45 2.46
C ALA A 170 6.93 -2.22 0.94
N SER A 171 7.91 -1.41 0.52
CA SER A 171 8.16 -1.12 -0.90
C SER A 171 8.73 -2.31 -1.69
N THR A 172 9.43 -3.21 -1.01
CA THR A 172 10.07 -4.40 -1.62
C THR A 172 9.39 -5.71 -1.26
N ASN A 173 8.33 -5.66 -0.43
CA ASN A 173 7.64 -6.83 0.10
C ASN A 173 8.58 -7.82 0.80
N LYS A 174 9.52 -7.29 1.59
CA LYS A 174 10.50 -8.08 2.34
C LYS A 174 10.46 -7.74 3.82
N PHE A 175 10.99 -8.64 4.61
CA PHE A 175 11.27 -8.37 6.01
C PHE A 175 12.62 -8.98 6.41
N SER A 176 13.23 -8.41 7.43
CA SER A 176 14.34 -8.97 8.16
C SER A 176 14.07 -8.88 9.65
N GLY A 177 14.81 -9.59 10.48
CA GLY A 177 14.62 -9.50 11.92
C GLY A 177 15.45 -10.47 12.71
N PHE A 178 15.12 -10.52 13.99
CA PHE A 178 15.70 -11.38 14.99
C PHE A 178 14.59 -12.17 15.68
N SER A 179 14.71 -13.48 15.71
CA SER A 179 13.68 -14.37 16.25
C SER A 179 13.77 -14.65 17.76
N GLY A 180 14.72 -14.00 18.43
CA GLY A 180 15.05 -14.22 19.83
C GLY A 180 16.37 -14.98 20.03
N CYS A 181 16.80 -15.74 19.03
CA CYS A 181 18.08 -16.42 18.95
C CYS A 181 18.75 -16.17 17.60
N ASN A 182 18.03 -16.42 16.53
CA ASN A 182 18.53 -16.39 15.16
C ASN A 182 18.17 -15.12 14.43
N GLN A 183 19.00 -14.73 13.46
CA GLN A 183 18.60 -13.76 12.44
C GLN A 183 17.61 -14.44 11.49
N MET A 184 16.65 -13.69 11.02
CA MET A 184 15.67 -14.17 10.04
C MET A 184 15.41 -13.14 8.96
N ASN A 185 15.03 -13.61 7.78
CA ASN A 185 14.56 -12.78 6.69
C ASN A 185 13.56 -13.59 5.83
N GLY A 186 12.85 -12.89 4.97
CA GLY A 186 11.89 -13.52 4.06
C GLY A 186 11.12 -12.50 3.25
N ASP A 187 10.06 -12.98 2.61
CA ASP A 187 9.20 -12.19 1.76
C ASP A 187 7.82 -11.99 2.40
N LEU A 188 7.13 -10.94 1.96
CA LEU A 188 5.76 -10.65 2.34
C LEU A 188 4.83 -10.90 1.16
N PHE A 189 3.74 -11.59 1.40
CA PHE A 189 2.60 -11.63 0.51
C PHE A 189 1.49 -10.77 1.09
N SER A 190 1.09 -9.73 0.36
CA SER A 190 0.08 -8.76 0.78
C SER A 190 -1.09 -8.72 -0.20
N GLU A 191 -2.32 -8.78 0.31
CA GLU A 191 -3.57 -8.54 -0.40
C GLU A 191 -4.52 -7.74 0.49
N LYS A 192 -4.42 -6.42 0.48
CA LYS A 192 -5.22 -5.53 1.32
C LYS A 192 -5.02 -5.85 2.82
N GLU A 193 -6.04 -6.35 3.54
CA GLU A 193 -5.91 -6.73 4.95
C GLU A 193 -5.23 -8.09 5.18
N LYS A 194 -4.91 -8.81 4.12
CA LYS A 194 -4.17 -10.08 4.23
C LYS A 194 -2.68 -9.83 4.18
N LEU A 195 -1.96 -10.43 5.11
CA LEU A 195 -0.51 -10.42 5.17
C LEU A 195 0.00 -11.80 5.54
N ARG A 196 0.96 -12.32 4.81
CA ARG A 196 1.65 -13.58 5.11
C ARG A 196 3.15 -13.38 5.03
N PHE A 197 3.85 -14.01 5.93
CA PHE A 197 5.30 -14.10 5.95
C PHE A 197 5.69 -15.42 5.28
N ILE A 198 6.37 -15.33 4.15
CA ILE A 198 6.72 -16.49 3.31
C ILE A 198 8.22 -16.54 3.08
N ASN A 199 8.73 -17.72 2.67
CA ASN A 199 10.16 -17.92 2.41
C ASN A 199 11.05 -17.53 3.59
N ILE A 200 10.59 -17.81 4.82
CA ILE A 200 11.34 -17.46 6.03
C ILE A 200 12.60 -18.31 6.10
N VAL A 201 13.75 -17.66 6.14
CA VAL A 201 15.07 -18.26 6.33
C VAL A 201 15.64 -17.77 7.65
N THR A 202 16.23 -18.66 8.43
CA THR A 202 16.89 -18.35 9.71
C THR A 202 18.32 -18.84 9.72
N THR A 203 19.19 -18.21 10.51
CA THR A 203 20.47 -18.81 10.91
C THR A 203 20.21 -19.98 11.86
N GLU A 204 21.20 -20.84 12.06
CA GLU A 204 21.10 -22.04 12.92
C GLU A 204 22.06 -21.92 14.12
N MET A 205 21.83 -20.93 15.00
CA MET A 205 22.58 -20.82 16.24
C MET A 205 21.90 -21.66 17.33
N MET A 206 22.70 -22.31 18.17
CA MET A 206 22.19 -23.01 19.36
C MET A 206 21.88 -22.01 20.47
N CYS A 207 20.67 -22.08 21.01
CA CYS A 207 20.22 -21.23 22.11
C CYS A 207 19.43 -22.01 23.14
N ASP A 208 19.52 -21.58 24.40
CA ASP A 208 18.92 -22.29 25.54
C ASP A 208 17.40 -22.33 25.50
N ASN A 209 16.73 -21.33 24.89
CA ASN A 209 15.27 -21.20 24.81
C ASN A 209 14.72 -21.41 23.39
N SER A 210 15.29 -22.33 22.63
CA SER A 210 14.94 -22.61 21.23
C SER A 210 13.47 -22.95 21.00
N TYR A 211 12.77 -23.50 22.00
CA TYR A 211 11.34 -23.83 21.90
C TYR A 211 10.45 -22.58 21.73
N LYS A 212 10.79 -21.45 22.35
CA LYS A 212 10.06 -20.17 22.21
C LYS A 212 10.29 -19.57 20.85
N GLU A 213 11.50 -19.65 20.33
CA GLU A 213 11.80 -19.24 18.95
C GLU A 213 11.01 -20.06 17.94
N THR A 214 10.97 -21.38 18.12
CA THR A 214 10.18 -22.27 17.25
C THR A 214 8.69 -21.94 17.29
N GLU A 215 8.12 -21.67 18.48
CA GLU A 215 6.74 -21.21 18.63
C GLU A 215 6.50 -19.91 17.87
N TYR A 216 7.40 -18.94 18.01
CA TYR A 216 7.30 -17.63 17.36
C TYR A 216 7.34 -17.76 15.82
N ILE A 217 8.36 -18.44 15.28
CA ILE A 217 8.52 -18.63 13.83
C ILE A 217 7.32 -19.40 13.25
N THR A 218 6.91 -20.48 13.90
CA THR A 218 5.75 -21.28 13.48
C THR A 218 4.47 -20.44 13.50
N THR A 219 4.28 -19.60 14.51
CA THR A 219 3.12 -18.70 14.56
C THR A 219 3.18 -17.67 13.44
N LEU A 220 4.36 -17.04 13.20
CA LEU A 220 4.56 -16.07 12.14
C LEU A 220 4.26 -16.63 10.74
N GLN A 221 4.69 -17.87 10.46
CA GLN A 221 4.41 -18.58 9.20
C GLN A 221 2.90 -18.85 8.97
N ASN A 222 2.12 -18.94 10.06
CA ASN A 222 0.69 -19.24 10.00
C ASN A 222 -0.22 -17.99 10.03
N ILE A 223 0.36 -16.78 10.10
CA ILE A 223 -0.41 -15.54 10.06
C ILE A 223 -0.99 -15.33 8.66
N THR A 224 -2.22 -14.81 8.61
CA THR A 224 -2.94 -14.53 7.35
C THR A 224 -3.54 -13.13 7.27
N SER A 225 -3.57 -12.38 8.36
CA SER A 225 -4.17 -11.05 8.42
C SER A 225 -3.45 -10.15 9.42
N TYR A 226 -3.60 -8.85 9.22
CA TYR A 226 -3.01 -7.84 10.10
C TYR A 226 -3.97 -6.68 10.36
N SER A 227 -3.69 -5.95 11.44
CA SER A 227 -4.21 -4.62 11.70
C SER A 227 -3.16 -3.76 12.39
N ILE A 228 -3.21 -2.45 12.15
CA ILE A 228 -2.28 -1.48 12.75
C ILE A 228 -3.10 -0.42 13.47
N GLY A 229 -2.77 -0.17 14.74
CA GLY A 229 -3.39 0.87 15.56
C GLY A 229 -2.60 1.08 16.85
N GLU A 230 -2.63 2.28 17.41
CA GLU A 230 -2.00 2.63 18.69
C GLU A 230 -0.52 2.19 18.81
N ASN A 231 0.27 2.41 17.76
CA ASN A 231 1.67 1.98 17.65
C ASN A 231 1.87 0.45 17.82
N ARG A 232 0.85 -0.34 17.45
CA ARG A 232 0.91 -1.80 17.45
C ARG A 232 0.57 -2.39 16.10
N LEU A 233 1.31 -3.42 15.73
CA LEU A 233 1.00 -4.33 14.64
C LEU A 233 0.43 -5.61 15.23
N ILE A 234 -0.81 -5.89 14.94
CA ILE A 234 -1.51 -7.10 15.36
C ILE A 234 -1.59 -8.05 14.17
N LEU A 235 -0.94 -9.18 14.27
CA LEU A 235 -0.99 -10.27 13.30
C LEU A 235 -1.87 -11.39 13.82
N SER A 236 -2.72 -11.97 12.97
CA SER A 236 -3.66 -13.02 13.39
C SER A 236 -3.98 -14.00 12.26
N ASN A 237 -4.63 -15.10 12.64
CA ASN A 237 -5.22 -16.05 11.70
C ASN A 237 -6.57 -16.59 12.22
N PRO A 238 -7.38 -17.26 11.38
CA PRO A 238 -8.67 -17.81 11.79
C PRO A 238 -8.60 -18.91 12.86
N SER A 239 -7.45 -19.57 13.05
CA SER A 239 -7.28 -20.61 14.10
C SER A 239 -6.93 -20.03 15.48
N GLY A 240 -6.97 -18.71 15.66
CA GLY A 240 -6.74 -18.03 16.93
C GLY A 240 -5.27 -17.77 17.27
N LYS A 241 -4.33 -18.05 16.35
CA LYS A 241 -2.94 -17.64 16.51
C LYS A 241 -2.84 -16.12 16.41
N LYS A 242 -2.04 -15.49 17.30
CA LYS A 242 -1.92 -14.06 17.38
C LYS A 242 -0.52 -13.63 17.80
N ILE A 243 0.00 -12.61 17.13
CA ILE A 243 1.24 -11.93 17.51
C ILE A 243 0.93 -10.44 17.62
N ILE A 244 1.38 -9.81 18.69
CA ILE A 244 1.32 -8.37 18.85
C ILE A 244 2.74 -7.85 18.93
N PHE A 245 3.05 -6.92 18.05
CA PHE A 245 4.27 -6.15 18.07
C PHE A 245 3.99 -4.71 18.50
N LYS A 246 4.97 -4.10 19.13
CA LYS A 246 5.01 -2.67 19.41
C LYS A 246 6.01 -2.01 18.45
N LYS A 247 5.64 -0.86 17.90
CA LYS A 247 6.54 -0.01 17.13
C LYS A 247 7.63 0.55 18.05
N ILE A 248 8.87 0.60 17.54
CA ILE A 248 9.96 1.35 18.19
C ILE A 248 10.03 2.71 17.49
N ASP A 249 9.99 3.77 18.29
CA ASP A 249 10.28 5.14 17.87
C ASP A 249 11.79 5.40 17.88
#